data_e9dd04240cdfa0aa6cbc2ebeab6d282e
#
_entry.id   e9dd04240cdfa0aa6cbc2ebeab6d282e
#
_cell.length_a   1.000
_cell.length_b   1.000
_cell.length_c   1.000
_cell.angle_alpha   90.00
_cell.angle_beta   90.00
_cell.angle_gamma   90.00
#
_symmetry.space_group_name_H-M   'P 1'
#
loop_
_entity.id
_entity.type
_entity.pdbx_description
1 polymer ?
#
loop_
_entity_poly.entity_id
_entity_poly.type
_entity_poly.pdbx_seq_one_letter_code
_entity_poly.pdbx_strand_id
1 'polypeptide(L)'
;MEDPVPEPVGVRRAQAQRTRSGVLAAASAVFVDQGVQAPVRDIAERAGVGVGTIYRNFPTRADLVTAVYRHQIDTCAALAPQLLAESASPFTALTVWVDAFVEFLVTKHGLGAALGSDDPGLENLHALMLDTLVPACATLLDACAAADEVSPGISAYTLMRAIGNLCITGPDYERADARRMVATLLAGCHRPA
;
A
#
# COMPACT_ATOMS: atom_id res chain seq x y z
N MET A 1 44.96 -10.53 -18.34
CA MET A 1 43.46 -10.55 -18.44
C MET A 1 43.01 -11.15 -17.13
N GLU A 2 42.69 -10.26 -16.17
CA GLU A 2 42.25 -10.66 -14.81
C GLU A 2 40.81 -11.12 -14.87
N ASP A 3 40.54 -12.33 -14.43
CA ASP A 3 39.16 -12.82 -14.28
C ASP A 3 38.44 -11.97 -13.21
N PRO A 4 37.18 -11.54 -13.46
CA PRO A 4 36.43 -10.75 -12.48
C PRO A 4 36.19 -11.59 -11.23
N VAL A 5 36.65 -11.07 -10.08
CA VAL A 5 36.42 -11.67 -8.76
C VAL A 5 34.92 -11.82 -8.55
N PRO A 6 34.39 -13.03 -8.24
CA PRO A 6 32.96 -13.23 -8.05
C PRO A 6 32.48 -12.44 -6.83
N GLU A 7 31.48 -11.55 -7.05
CA GLU A 7 30.84 -10.81 -5.97
C GLU A 7 30.30 -11.74 -4.88
N PRO A 8 30.40 -11.35 -3.59
CA PRO A 8 29.88 -12.13 -2.48
C PRO A 8 28.36 -12.40 -2.64
N VAL A 9 27.93 -13.62 -2.34
CA VAL A 9 26.54 -14.07 -2.48
C VAL A 9 25.54 -13.13 -1.78
N GLY A 10 25.92 -12.51 -0.65
CA GLY A 10 25.12 -11.53 0.07
C GLY A 10 24.86 -10.24 -0.71
N VAL A 11 25.86 -9.74 -1.45
CA VAL A 11 25.72 -8.52 -2.28
C VAL A 11 24.76 -8.76 -3.45
N ARG A 12 24.88 -9.92 -4.11
CA ARG A 12 23.97 -10.30 -5.22
C ARG A 12 22.52 -10.44 -4.75
N ARG A 13 22.29 -11.03 -3.56
CA ARG A 13 20.95 -11.13 -2.96
C ARG A 13 20.37 -9.75 -2.63
N ALA A 14 21.15 -8.87 -2.01
CA ALA A 14 20.71 -7.52 -1.70
C ALA A 14 20.39 -6.71 -2.96
N GLN A 15 21.18 -6.87 -4.03
CA GLN A 15 20.94 -6.22 -5.32
C GLN A 15 19.66 -6.77 -5.99
N ALA A 16 19.47 -8.09 -6.00
CA ALA A 16 18.25 -8.71 -6.53
C ALA A 16 17.00 -8.24 -5.78
N GLN A 17 17.06 -8.14 -4.46
CA GLN A 17 15.98 -7.63 -3.63
C GLN A 17 15.67 -6.15 -3.94
N ARG A 18 16.70 -5.30 -4.05
CA ARG A 18 16.51 -3.89 -4.45
C ARG A 18 15.87 -3.76 -5.83
N THR A 19 16.32 -4.53 -6.81
CA THR A 19 15.73 -4.56 -8.15
C THR A 19 14.27 -5.00 -8.10
N ARG A 20 13.96 -6.06 -7.33
CA ARG A 20 12.59 -6.54 -7.14
C ARG A 20 11.69 -5.48 -6.51
N SER A 21 12.12 -4.83 -5.42
CA SER A 21 11.37 -3.75 -4.77
C SER A 21 11.18 -2.55 -5.70
N GLY A 22 12.20 -2.17 -6.48
CA GLY A 22 12.10 -1.11 -7.49
C GLY A 22 11.07 -1.41 -8.58
N VAL A 23 11.02 -2.66 -9.05
CA VAL A 23 10.00 -3.10 -10.03
C VAL A 23 8.61 -3.03 -9.41
N LEU A 24 8.42 -3.46 -8.16
CA LEU A 24 7.11 -3.42 -7.50
C LEU A 24 6.63 -1.99 -7.26
N ALA A 25 7.52 -1.09 -6.85
CA ALA A 25 7.21 0.33 -6.70
C ALA A 25 6.83 0.99 -8.03
N ALA A 26 7.58 0.71 -9.11
CA ALA A 26 7.27 1.19 -10.45
C ALA A 26 5.93 0.65 -10.96
N ALA A 27 5.67 -0.65 -10.75
CA ALA A 27 4.41 -1.28 -11.15
C ALA A 27 3.21 -0.69 -10.37
N SER A 28 3.36 -0.45 -9.06
CA SER A 28 2.35 0.22 -8.25
C SER A 28 1.97 1.58 -8.83
N ALA A 29 2.96 2.42 -9.14
CA ALA A 29 2.72 3.74 -9.71
C ALA A 29 2.06 3.68 -11.09
N VAL A 30 2.49 2.76 -11.97
CA VAL A 30 1.86 2.55 -13.29
C VAL A 30 0.41 2.06 -13.13
N PHE A 31 0.13 1.20 -12.16
CA PHE A 31 -1.23 0.70 -11.91
C PHE A 31 -2.17 1.79 -11.38
N VAL A 32 -1.67 2.74 -10.59
CA VAL A 32 -2.43 3.92 -10.16
C VAL A 32 -2.77 4.82 -11.34
N ASP A 33 -1.82 5.05 -12.24
CA ASP A 33 -1.95 5.97 -13.36
C ASP A 33 -2.80 5.38 -14.53
N GLN A 34 -2.60 4.09 -14.84
CA GLN A 34 -3.08 3.46 -16.06
C GLN A 34 -3.97 2.22 -15.81
N GLY A 35 -4.15 1.85 -14.54
CA GLY A 35 -4.84 0.63 -14.14
C GLY A 35 -3.98 -0.62 -14.22
N VAL A 36 -4.48 -1.68 -13.60
CA VAL A 36 -3.76 -2.97 -13.47
C VAL A 36 -3.55 -3.70 -14.81
N GLN A 37 -4.18 -3.25 -15.90
CA GLN A 37 -3.99 -3.79 -17.25
C GLN A 37 -2.90 -3.06 -18.06
N ALA A 38 -2.21 -2.08 -17.45
CA ALA A 38 -1.12 -1.34 -18.09
C ALA A 38 -0.05 -2.27 -18.70
N PRO A 39 0.56 -1.93 -19.82
CA PRO A 39 1.59 -2.76 -20.46
C PRO A 39 2.81 -2.98 -19.55
N VAL A 40 3.31 -4.22 -19.51
CA VAL A 40 4.54 -4.55 -18.71
C VAL A 40 5.75 -3.74 -19.18
N ARG A 41 5.76 -3.31 -20.44
CA ARG A 41 6.81 -2.44 -21.00
C ARG A 41 6.88 -1.10 -20.28
N ASP A 42 5.74 -0.50 -19.92
CA ASP A 42 5.69 0.80 -19.23
C ASP A 42 6.21 0.67 -17.81
N ILE A 43 5.96 -0.47 -17.18
CA ILE A 43 6.54 -0.83 -15.87
C ILE A 43 8.05 -1.00 -15.97
N ALA A 44 8.54 -1.70 -17.00
CA ALA A 44 9.96 -1.94 -17.23
C ALA A 44 10.72 -0.63 -17.47
N GLU A 45 10.16 0.26 -18.28
CA GLU A 45 10.70 1.60 -18.56
C GLU A 45 10.79 2.43 -17.27
N ARG A 46 9.70 2.49 -16.49
CA ARG A 46 9.65 3.24 -15.22
C ARG A 46 10.60 2.67 -14.17
N ALA A 47 10.81 1.36 -14.16
CA ALA A 47 11.72 0.68 -13.24
C ALA A 47 13.20 0.72 -13.70
N GLY A 48 13.48 1.16 -14.91
CA GLY A 48 14.83 1.15 -15.49
C GLY A 48 15.39 -0.26 -15.71
N VAL A 49 14.52 -1.26 -16.01
CA VAL A 49 14.92 -2.65 -16.22
C VAL A 49 14.41 -3.18 -17.56
N GLY A 50 14.98 -4.27 -18.04
CA GLY A 50 14.45 -4.97 -19.22
C GLY A 50 13.16 -5.73 -18.87
N VAL A 51 12.22 -5.82 -19.84
CA VAL A 51 10.97 -6.61 -19.73
C VAL A 51 11.24 -8.06 -19.32
N GLY A 52 12.32 -8.67 -19.84
CA GLY A 52 12.74 -10.02 -19.46
C GLY A 52 13.12 -10.15 -17.96
N THR A 53 13.53 -9.08 -17.31
CA THR A 53 13.79 -9.06 -15.87
C THR A 53 12.49 -9.15 -15.07
N ILE A 54 11.42 -8.49 -15.55
CA ILE A 54 10.10 -8.57 -14.93
C ILE A 54 9.56 -10.00 -15.03
N TYR A 55 9.54 -10.61 -16.22
CA TYR A 55 9.02 -11.96 -16.42
C TYR A 55 9.83 -13.06 -15.70
N ARG A 56 11.13 -12.85 -15.48
CA ARG A 56 11.92 -13.77 -14.63
C ARG A 56 11.52 -13.72 -13.15
N ASN A 57 11.08 -12.57 -12.65
CA ASN A 57 10.65 -12.42 -11.27
C ASN A 57 9.15 -12.71 -11.07
N PHE A 58 8.35 -12.44 -12.10
CA PHE A 58 6.90 -12.55 -12.09
C PHE A 58 6.45 -13.17 -13.41
N PRO A 59 6.40 -14.52 -13.50
CA PRO A 59 6.13 -15.25 -14.76
C PRO A 59 4.79 -14.88 -15.39
N THR A 60 3.78 -14.60 -14.58
CA THR A 60 2.46 -14.19 -15.05
C THR A 60 2.12 -12.77 -14.60
N ARG A 61 1.11 -12.18 -15.22
CA ARG A 61 0.56 -10.91 -14.78
C ARG A 61 -0.06 -11.01 -13.39
N ALA A 62 -0.75 -12.10 -13.10
CA ALA A 62 -1.33 -12.36 -11.80
C ALA A 62 -0.26 -12.38 -10.69
N ASP A 63 0.89 -13.01 -10.95
CA ASP A 63 2.04 -13.01 -10.02
C ASP A 63 2.54 -11.60 -9.74
N LEU A 64 2.66 -10.76 -10.78
CA LEU A 64 3.09 -9.38 -10.63
C LEU A 64 2.08 -8.56 -9.81
N VAL A 65 0.80 -8.65 -10.15
CA VAL A 65 -0.28 -7.93 -9.47
C VAL A 65 -0.35 -8.34 -7.99
N THR A 66 -0.32 -9.64 -7.71
CA THR A 66 -0.30 -10.17 -6.35
C THR A 66 0.92 -9.68 -5.56
N ALA A 67 2.10 -9.68 -6.19
CA ALA A 67 3.32 -9.22 -5.54
C ALA A 67 3.31 -7.71 -5.27
N VAL A 68 2.76 -6.90 -6.19
CA VAL A 68 2.57 -5.45 -6.00
C VAL A 68 1.65 -5.19 -4.81
N TYR A 69 0.53 -5.90 -4.73
CA TYR A 69 -0.43 -5.74 -3.66
C TYR A 69 0.18 -6.08 -2.29
N ARG A 70 0.89 -7.21 -2.18
CA ARG A 70 1.61 -7.58 -0.96
C ARG A 70 2.64 -6.52 -0.57
N HIS A 71 3.42 -6.05 -1.54
CA HIS A 71 4.43 -5.02 -1.30
C HIS A 71 3.81 -3.71 -0.79
N GLN A 72 2.66 -3.31 -1.31
CA GLN A 72 1.93 -2.13 -0.84
C GLN A 72 1.41 -2.29 0.59
N ILE A 73 0.88 -3.48 0.95
CA ILE A 73 0.48 -3.79 2.33
C ILE A 73 1.67 -3.65 3.27
N ASP A 74 2.80 -4.30 2.95
CA ASP A 74 4.00 -4.27 3.78
C ASP A 74 4.55 -2.85 3.92
N THR A 75 4.57 -2.08 2.83
CA THR A 75 5.03 -0.68 2.83
C THR A 75 4.12 0.20 3.70
N CYS A 76 2.81 0.08 3.54
CA CYS A 76 1.84 0.84 4.33
C CYS A 76 1.96 0.51 5.83
N ALA A 77 2.12 -0.76 6.19
CA ALA A 77 2.31 -1.16 7.58
C ALA A 77 3.60 -0.59 8.18
N ALA A 78 4.71 -0.65 7.42
CA ALA A 78 6.01 -0.15 7.87
C ALA A 78 6.04 1.37 8.07
N LEU A 79 5.13 2.12 7.47
CA LEU A 79 5.02 3.58 7.67
C LEU A 79 4.57 3.94 9.10
N ALA A 80 3.74 3.13 9.76
CA ALA A 80 3.16 3.49 11.05
C ALA A 80 4.21 3.83 12.13
N PRO A 81 5.20 2.97 12.44
CA PRO A 81 6.23 3.31 13.42
C PRO A 81 7.14 4.46 12.98
N GLN A 82 7.39 4.62 11.67
CA GLN A 82 8.21 5.71 11.15
C GLN A 82 7.49 7.05 11.35
N LEU A 83 6.21 7.12 11.00
CA LEU A 83 5.41 8.32 11.16
C LEU A 83 5.26 8.74 12.62
N LEU A 84 5.10 7.78 13.55
CA LEU A 84 5.08 8.07 14.98
C LEU A 84 6.39 8.67 15.49
N ALA A 85 7.52 8.28 14.92
CA ALA A 85 8.82 8.81 15.31
C ALA A 85 9.12 10.20 14.71
N GLU A 86 8.55 10.52 13.55
CA GLU A 86 8.91 11.70 12.74
C GLU A 86 7.84 12.82 12.78
N SER A 87 6.59 12.51 13.12
CA SER A 87 5.48 13.47 13.11
C SER A 87 5.44 14.35 14.36
N ALA A 88 4.88 15.54 14.22
CA ALA A 88 4.71 16.50 15.32
C ALA A 88 3.74 16.00 16.41
N SER A 89 2.76 15.16 16.05
CA SER A 89 1.84 14.50 16.96
C SER A 89 1.38 13.13 16.43
N PRO A 90 0.90 12.24 17.33
CA PRO A 90 0.30 10.97 16.92
C PRO A 90 -0.87 11.11 15.94
N PHE A 91 -1.70 12.13 16.10
CA PHE A 91 -2.82 12.39 15.19
C PHE A 91 -2.33 12.81 13.79
N THR A 92 -1.25 13.61 13.72
CA THR A 92 -0.60 13.91 12.44
C THR A 92 -0.06 12.65 11.78
N ALA A 93 0.58 11.76 12.54
CA ALA A 93 1.05 10.46 12.05
C ALA A 93 -0.11 9.60 11.51
N LEU A 94 -1.22 9.51 12.26
CA LEU A 94 -2.43 8.80 11.83
C LEU A 94 -2.99 9.37 10.52
N THR A 95 -3.06 10.70 10.39
CA THR A 95 -3.59 11.36 9.20
C THR A 95 -2.75 11.03 7.96
N VAL A 96 -1.42 11.14 8.05
CA VAL A 96 -0.51 10.79 6.96
C VAL A 96 -0.58 9.31 6.61
N TRP A 97 -0.69 8.45 7.61
CA TRP A 97 -0.85 7.01 7.39
C TRP A 97 -2.18 6.68 6.68
N VAL A 98 -3.27 7.34 7.06
CA VAL A 98 -4.58 7.17 6.40
C VAL A 98 -4.52 7.61 4.94
N ASP A 99 -3.80 8.67 4.61
CA ASP A 99 -3.60 9.07 3.20
C ASP A 99 -2.89 7.97 2.40
N ALA A 100 -1.86 7.35 2.96
CA ALA A 100 -1.18 6.20 2.33
C ALA A 100 -2.12 4.98 2.20
N PHE A 101 -2.96 4.73 3.20
CA PHE A 101 -3.98 3.67 3.15
C PHE A 101 -5.05 3.92 2.08
N VAL A 102 -5.49 5.17 1.89
CA VAL A 102 -6.42 5.56 0.81
C VAL A 102 -5.80 5.31 -0.57
N GLU A 103 -4.52 5.66 -0.77
CA GLU A 103 -3.80 5.38 -2.01
C GLU A 103 -3.73 3.86 -2.30
N PHE A 104 -3.46 3.07 -1.27
CA PHE A 104 -3.48 1.61 -1.37
C PHE A 104 -4.87 1.09 -1.80
N LEU A 105 -5.96 1.61 -1.22
CA LEU A 105 -7.33 1.21 -1.56
C LEU A 105 -7.69 1.50 -3.02
N VAL A 106 -7.18 2.59 -3.60
CA VAL A 106 -7.37 2.90 -5.02
C VAL A 106 -6.78 1.80 -5.92
N THR A 107 -5.59 1.32 -5.60
CA THR A 107 -4.96 0.21 -6.34
C THR A 107 -5.73 -1.10 -6.16
N LYS A 108 -6.29 -1.33 -4.97
CA LYS A 108 -7.10 -2.51 -4.65
C LYS A 108 -8.33 -2.65 -5.55
N HIS A 109 -9.03 -1.56 -5.87
CA HIS A 109 -10.25 -1.62 -6.68
C HIS A 109 -10.02 -2.17 -8.11
N GLY A 110 -8.80 -2.07 -8.64
CA GLY A 110 -8.43 -2.69 -9.92
C GLY A 110 -8.09 -4.19 -9.84
N LEU A 111 -7.92 -4.73 -8.63
CA LEU A 111 -7.38 -6.09 -8.44
C LEU A 111 -8.34 -7.17 -8.91
N GLY A 112 -9.65 -7.03 -8.61
CA GLY A 112 -10.68 -7.97 -9.05
C GLY A 112 -10.76 -8.09 -10.57
N ALA A 113 -10.55 -6.98 -11.30
CA ALA A 113 -10.52 -6.98 -12.75
C ALA A 113 -9.29 -7.70 -13.34
N ALA A 114 -8.18 -7.78 -12.58
CA ALA A 114 -6.94 -8.41 -13.03
C ALA A 114 -6.87 -9.91 -12.72
N LEU A 115 -7.43 -10.33 -11.58
CA LEU A 115 -7.37 -11.71 -11.10
C LEU A 115 -8.65 -12.50 -11.37
N GLY A 116 -9.75 -11.83 -11.69
CA GLY A 116 -11.10 -12.41 -11.70
C GLY A 116 -11.75 -12.31 -10.32
N SER A 117 -13.05 -11.97 -10.30
CA SER A 117 -13.79 -11.74 -9.04
C SER A 117 -13.89 -12.98 -8.14
N ASP A 118 -13.75 -14.17 -8.70
CA ASP A 118 -13.91 -15.45 -8.01
C ASP A 118 -12.55 -16.13 -7.70
N ASP A 119 -11.42 -15.41 -7.86
CA ASP A 119 -10.09 -15.96 -7.57
C ASP A 119 -9.90 -16.12 -6.06
N PRO A 120 -9.66 -17.36 -5.53
CA PRO A 120 -9.42 -17.58 -4.10
C PRO A 120 -8.22 -16.78 -3.56
N GLY A 121 -7.32 -16.36 -4.42
CA GLY A 121 -6.21 -15.48 -4.08
C GLY A 121 -6.64 -14.12 -3.56
N LEU A 122 -7.82 -13.60 -4.00
CA LEU A 122 -8.36 -12.33 -3.52
C LEU A 122 -8.76 -12.38 -2.05
N GLU A 123 -9.39 -13.49 -1.60
CA GLU A 123 -9.75 -13.68 -0.19
C GLU A 123 -8.50 -13.74 0.69
N ASN A 124 -7.48 -14.48 0.24
CA ASN A 124 -6.19 -14.56 0.94
C ASN A 124 -5.48 -13.21 1.01
N LEU A 125 -5.54 -12.40 -0.05
CA LEU A 125 -4.98 -11.05 -0.06
C LEU A 125 -5.76 -10.10 0.85
N HIS A 126 -7.09 -10.24 0.93
CA HIS A 126 -7.91 -9.46 1.84
C HIS A 126 -7.63 -9.81 3.31
N ALA A 127 -7.53 -11.11 3.63
CA ALA A 127 -7.13 -11.56 4.96
C ALA A 127 -5.74 -11.02 5.35
N LEU A 128 -4.76 -11.15 4.46
CA LEU A 128 -3.41 -10.60 4.67
C LEU A 128 -3.44 -9.08 4.93
N MET A 129 -4.25 -8.34 4.18
CA MET A 129 -4.41 -6.89 4.40
C MET A 129 -4.91 -6.60 5.82
N LEU A 130 -5.96 -7.29 6.27
CA LEU A 130 -6.51 -7.10 7.60
C LEU A 130 -5.51 -7.50 8.69
N ASP A 131 -4.88 -8.66 8.55
CA ASP A 131 -3.90 -9.19 9.52
C ASP A 131 -2.67 -8.29 9.66
N THR A 132 -2.34 -7.53 8.61
CA THR A 132 -1.15 -6.67 8.59
C THR A 132 -1.46 -5.21 8.92
N LEU A 133 -2.51 -4.63 8.32
CA LEU A 133 -2.78 -3.20 8.45
C LEU A 133 -3.63 -2.85 9.67
N VAL A 134 -4.48 -3.76 10.18
CA VAL A 134 -5.25 -3.48 11.40
C VAL A 134 -4.34 -3.29 12.61
N PRO A 135 -3.31 -4.12 12.87
CA PRO A 135 -2.34 -3.85 13.94
C PRO A 135 -1.56 -2.55 13.75
N ALA A 136 -1.16 -2.21 12.51
CA ALA A 136 -0.46 -0.95 12.23
C ALA A 136 -1.34 0.28 12.54
N CYS A 137 -2.60 0.25 12.14
CA CYS A 137 -3.58 1.28 12.48
C CYS A 137 -3.85 1.35 13.99
N ALA A 138 -3.92 0.19 14.68
CA ALA A 138 -4.11 0.14 16.13
C ALA A 138 -2.97 0.83 16.87
N THR A 139 -1.72 0.60 16.47
CA THR A 139 -0.55 1.26 17.03
C THR A 139 -0.66 2.80 16.95
N LEU A 140 -1.12 3.33 15.83
CA LEU A 140 -1.33 4.77 15.66
C LEU A 140 -2.48 5.30 16.54
N LEU A 141 -3.60 4.58 16.58
CA LEU A 141 -4.76 4.96 17.43
C LEU A 141 -4.43 4.91 18.90
N ASP A 142 -3.68 3.89 19.35
CA ASP A 142 -3.25 3.77 20.76
C ASP A 142 -2.34 4.95 21.13
N ALA A 143 -1.44 5.37 20.25
CA ALA A 143 -0.61 6.55 20.47
C ALA A 143 -1.45 7.85 20.54
N CYS A 144 -2.45 8.00 19.64
CA CYS A 144 -3.38 9.13 19.68
C CYS A 144 -4.21 9.14 20.96
N ALA A 145 -4.68 7.98 21.43
CA ALA A 145 -5.44 7.84 22.68
C ALA A 145 -4.57 8.18 23.89
N ALA A 146 -3.31 7.75 23.91
CA ALA A 146 -2.36 8.09 24.98
C ALA A 146 -2.06 9.60 25.05
N ALA A 147 -2.16 10.31 23.93
CA ALA A 147 -2.01 11.76 23.82
C ALA A 147 -3.33 12.53 24.00
N ASP A 148 -4.46 11.85 24.23
CA ASP A 148 -5.82 12.39 24.32
C ASP A 148 -6.27 13.12 23.04
N GLU A 149 -5.70 12.76 21.88
CA GLU A 149 -5.96 13.40 20.57
C GLU A 149 -7.14 12.77 19.82
N VAL A 150 -7.65 11.61 20.23
CA VAL A 150 -8.81 10.96 19.60
C VAL A 150 -9.87 10.58 20.61
N SER A 151 -11.13 10.54 20.16
CA SER A 151 -12.26 10.07 20.95
C SER A 151 -12.10 8.59 21.32
N PRO A 152 -12.38 8.19 22.56
CA PRO A 152 -12.28 6.79 22.98
C PRO A 152 -13.30 5.91 22.25
N GLY A 153 -12.97 4.61 22.10
CA GLY A 153 -13.89 3.59 21.57
C GLY A 153 -13.84 3.39 20.05
N ILE A 154 -12.96 4.08 19.33
CA ILE A 154 -12.75 3.85 17.89
C ILE A 154 -11.74 2.70 17.72
N SER A 155 -12.18 1.54 17.21
CA SER A 155 -11.27 0.46 16.88
C SER A 155 -10.62 0.68 15.50
N ALA A 156 -9.38 0.19 15.34
CA ALA A 156 -8.65 0.24 14.07
C ALA A 156 -9.44 -0.41 12.93
N TYR A 157 -10.06 -1.57 13.17
CA TYR A 157 -10.89 -2.24 12.18
C TYR A 157 -12.09 -1.38 11.76
N THR A 158 -12.78 -0.76 12.72
CA THR A 158 -13.95 0.09 12.43
C THR A 158 -13.55 1.32 11.62
N LEU A 159 -12.46 1.99 11.99
CA LEU A 159 -11.94 3.14 11.24
C LEU A 159 -11.56 2.74 9.82
N MET A 160 -10.76 1.70 9.65
CA MET A 160 -10.34 1.22 8.33
C MET A 160 -11.52 0.77 7.47
N ARG A 161 -12.54 0.14 8.08
CA ARG A 161 -13.77 -0.26 7.39
C ARG A 161 -14.57 0.94 6.90
N ALA A 162 -14.70 1.99 7.72
CA ALA A 162 -15.37 3.24 7.34
C ALA A 162 -14.64 3.91 6.18
N ILE A 163 -13.31 4.05 6.27
CA ILE A 163 -12.48 4.59 5.20
C ILE A 163 -12.64 3.77 3.91
N GLY A 164 -12.61 2.44 4.01
CA GLY A 164 -12.78 1.55 2.85
C GLY A 164 -14.12 1.76 2.14
N ASN A 165 -15.21 1.95 2.89
CA ASN A 165 -16.52 2.24 2.33
C ASN A 165 -16.58 3.62 1.66
N LEU A 166 -15.93 4.65 2.24
CA LEU A 166 -15.83 6.00 1.66
C LEU A 166 -14.98 6.02 0.39
N CYS A 167 -14.09 5.05 0.18
CA CYS A 167 -13.23 4.96 -1.01
C CYS A 167 -13.88 4.19 -2.18
N ILE A 168 -15.12 3.73 -2.06
CA ILE A 168 -15.85 3.11 -3.17
C ILE A 168 -16.35 4.23 -4.09
N THR A 169 -15.69 4.43 -5.23
CA THR A 169 -16.00 5.47 -6.20
C THR A 169 -17.10 5.03 -7.19
N GLY A 170 -17.76 6.00 -7.82
CA GLY A 170 -18.83 5.79 -8.81
C GLY A 170 -19.04 7.02 -9.69
N PRO A 171 -20.05 7.02 -10.58
CA PRO A 171 -20.27 8.10 -11.54
C PRO A 171 -20.40 9.49 -10.94
N ASP A 172 -21.01 9.61 -9.76
CA ASP A 172 -21.27 10.89 -9.07
C ASP A 172 -20.45 11.04 -7.78
N TYR A 173 -19.41 10.22 -7.59
CA TYR A 173 -18.55 10.21 -6.41
C TYR A 173 -17.13 9.83 -6.79
N GLU A 174 -16.29 10.85 -6.94
CA GLU A 174 -14.92 10.71 -7.41
C GLU A 174 -13.91 10.53 -6.25
N ARG A 175 -12.68 10.20 -6.61
CA ARG A 175 -11.54 10.06 -5.67
C ARG A 175 -11.33 11.31 -4.79
N ALA A 176 -11.55 12.50 -5.36
CA ALA A 176 -11.45 13.76 -4.61
C ALA A 176 -12.53 13.88 -3.53
N ASP A 177 -13.75 13.38 -3.82
CA ASP A 177 -14.85 13.34 -2.85
C ASP A 177 -14.54 12.38 -1.71
N ALA A 178 -14.06 11.18 -2.05
CA ALA A 178 -13.63 10.19 -1.08
C ALA A 178 -12.58 10.75 -0.10
N ARG A 179 -11.55 11.41 -0.62
CA ARG A 179 -10.52 12.06 0.21
C ARG A 179 -11.08 13.13 1.13
N ARG A 180 -11.99 13.98 0.63
CA ARG A 180 -12.67 14.99 1.47
C ARG A 180 -13.48 14.35 2.59
N MET A 181 -14.21 13.29 2.29
CA MET A 181 -15.02 12.57 3.29
C MET A 181 -14.15 11.85 4.33
N VAL A 182 -13.03 11.26 3.91
CA VAL A 182 -12.06 10.66 4.83
C VAL A 182 -11.45 11.72 5.75
N ALA A 183 -11.05 12.88 5.21
CA ALA A 183 -10.55 13.99 6.02
C ALA A 183 -11.59 14.49 7.03
N THR A 184 -12.86 14.59 6.62
CA THR A 184 -13.97 14.96 7.51
C THR A 184 -14.19 13.92 8.61
N LEU A 185 -14.11 12.63 8.28
CA LEU A 185 -14.20 11.53 9.26
C LEU A 185 -13.08 11.64 10.31
N LEU A 186 -11.83 11.84 9.86
CA LEU A 186 -10.69 11.99 10.78
C LEU A 186 -10.84 13.23 11.66
N ALA A 187 -11.24 14.36 11.09
CA ALA A 187 -11.49 15.59 11.86
C ALA A 187 -12.57 15.39 12.93
N GLY A 188 -13.61 14.58 12.63
CA GLY A 188 -14.64 14.21 13.60
C GLY A 188 -14.17 13.24 14.70
N CYS A 189 -13.07 12.52 14.47
CA CYS A 189 -12.43 11.67 15.49
C CYS A 189 -11.46 12.44 16.36
N HIS A 190 -10.95 13.58 15.88
CA HIS A 190 -9.94 14.39 16.56
C HIS A 190 -10.53 15.12 17.79
N ARG A 191 -9.80 15.11 18.87
CA ARG A 191 -10.06 15.92 20.08
C ARG A 191 -8.98 17.01 20.14
N PRO A 192 -9.31 18.24 19.77
CA PRO A 192 -8.35 19.34 19.93
C PRO A 192 -8.08 19.55 21.43
N ALA A 193 -6.83 19.84 21.75
CA ALA A 193 -6.38 20.14 23.12
C ALA A 193 -7.05 21.42 23.67
#